data_74b1667d3e61f91c894564961a1b40c0
#
_entry.id   74b1667d3e61f91c894564961a1b40c0
#
_cell.length_a   1.000
_cell.length_b   1.000
_cell.length_c   1.000
_cell.angle_alpha   90.00
_cell.angle_beta   90.00
_cell.angle_gamma   90.00
#
_symmetry.space_group_name_H-M   'P 1'
#
loop_
_entity.id
_entity.type
_entity.pdbx_description
1 polymer ?
#
loop_
_entity_poly.entity_id
_entity_poly.type
_entity_poly.pdbx_seq_one_letter_code
_entity_poly.pdbx_strand_id
1 'polypeptide(L)'
;MARLIDGRAIADKVYVDLRREIAELKAKGVIPGLAVVLVGDDPASRAYVRSKDKMCRELGLHSVKLELPASTTQTELLGRVEELNRDSAIHGILVQSPPPEYIDEAAIVRALDPRKDVDGFHPENVAKLVLDDPSGFVPCTPLGVQRLLIESRIDISGAHVVVLGRSMIVGKPLALLLMQKNKNGNATVSVVHSRSRDLAAITRSADVVIAAIGRAEFVTADHVREGAVVIDVGINRVKEAATERGYRLVGDVAFDAVSKKASAITPVPGGVGPMTIAMLMANTVKAARQFGRGSSPEPPAGD
;
A
#
# COMPACT_ATOMS: atom_id res chain seq x y z
N MET A 1 -11.35 -25.78 -5.89
CA MET A 1 -10.73 -24.85 -4.93
C MET A 1 -10.04 -23.73 -5.70
N ALA A 2 -10.13 -22.50 -5.22
CA ALA A 2 -9.49 -21.36 -5.83
C ALA A 2 -7.97 -21.50 -5.91
N ARG A 3 -7.35 -20.92 -6.96
CA ARG A 3 -5.91 -20.72 -7.02
C ARG A 3 -5.48 -19.69 -5.97
N LEU A 4 -4.47 -20.00 -5.17
CA LEU A 4 -3.94 -19.03 -4.21
C LEU A 4 -3.11 -17.96 -4.92
N ILE A 5 -3.34 -16.70 -4.54
CA ILE A 5 -2.53 -15.55 -4.93
C ILE A 5 -1.54 -15.32 -3.79
N ASP A 6 -0.34 -15.89 -3.92
CA ASP A 6 0.71 -15.82 -2.89
C ASP A 6 1.44 -14.47 -2.96
N GLY A 7 1.06 -13.57 -2.05
CA GLY A 7 1.65 -12.24 -1.97
C GLY A 7 3.11 -12.24 -1.50
N ARG A 8 3.55 -13.25 -0.74
CA ARG A 8 4.97 -13.36 -0.33
C ARG A 8 5.84 -13.70 -1.55
N ALA A 9 5.46 -14.71 -2.30
CA ALA A 9 6.19 -15.11 -3.50
C ALA A 9 6.24 -13.96 -4.54
N ILE A 10 5.17 -13.16 -4.65
CA ILE A 10 5.14 -12.00 -5.54
C ILE A 10 6.00 -10.86 -4.99
N ALA A 11 5.98 -10.59 -3.69
CA ALA A 11 6.86 -9.60 -3.06
C ALA A 11 8.34 -9.94 -3.25
N ASP A 12 8.71 -11.22 -3.14
CA ASP A 12 10.10 -11.67 -3.37
C ASP A 12 10.56 -11.37 -4.80
N LYS A 13 9.71 -11.53 -5.82
CA LYS A 13 10.02 -11.11 -7.20
C LYS A 13 10.26 -9.61 -7.30
N VAL A 14 9.41 -8.81 -6.66
CA VAL A 14 9.60 -7.35 -6.61
C VAL A 14 10.93 -7.00 -5.96
N TYR A 15 11.33 -7.67 -4.88
CA TYR A 15 12.62 -7.43 -4.24
C TYR A 15 13.82 -7.78 -5.14
N VAL A 16 13.70 -8.80 -5.99
CA VAL A 16 14.74 -9.13 -6.99
C VAL A 16 14.93 -7.96 -7.98
N ASP A 17 13.81 -7.43 -8.51
CA ASP A 17 13.87 -6.28 -9.42
C ASP A 17 14.45 -5.04 -8.72
N LEU A 18 14.01 -4.77 -7.50
CA LEU A 18 14.49 -3.61 -6.71
C LEU A 18 16.00 -3.70 -6.41
N ARG A 19 16.55 -4.89 -6.11
CA ARG A 19 17.99 -5.04 -5.88
C ARG A 19 18.80 -4.59 -7.12
N ARG A 20 18.34 -4.92 -8.33
CA ARG A 20 18.97 -4.48 -9.57
C ARG A 20 18.91 -2.96 -9.71
N GLU A 21 17.70 -2.37 -9.51
CA GLU A 21 17.51 -0.93 -9.61
C GLU A 21 18.33 -0.14 -8.57
N ILE A 22 18.42 -0.66 -7.35
CA ILE A 22 19.25 -0.07 -6.29
C ILE A 22 20.73 -0.14 -6.64
N ALA A 23 21.20 -1.24 -7.22
CA ALA A 23 22.59 -1.36 -7.67
C ALA A 23 22.93 -0.34 -8.77
N GLU A 24 22.01 -0.11 -9.72
CA GLU A 24 22.14 0.91 -10.76
C GLU A 24 22.19 2.33 -10.17
N LEU A 25 21.38 2.64 -9.16
CA LEU A 25 21.38 3.94 -8.48
C LEU A 25 22.68 4.13 -7.69
N LYS A 26 23.14 3.11 -6.97
CA LYS A 26 24.41 3.14 -6.23
C LYS A 26 25.60 3.37 -7.14
N ALA A 27 25.63 2.77 -8.33
CA ALA A 27 26.67 3.02 -9.34
C ALA A 27 26.71 4.48 -9.81
N LYS A 28 25.59 5.21 -9.64
CA LYS A 28 25.48 6.66 -9.90
C LYS A 28 25.67 7.53 -8.66
N GLY A 29 26.12 6.95 -7.54
CA GLY A 29 26.32 7.65 -6.26
C GLY A 29 25.04 7.93 -5.47
N VAL A 30 23.89 7.36 -5.88
CA VAL A 30 22.59 7.56 -5.19
C VAL A 30 22.23 6.34 -4.36
N ILE A 31 22.12 6.49 -3.05
CA ILE A 31 21.63 5.45 -2.13
C ILE A 31 20.21 5.81 -1.76
N PRO A 32 19.16 5.04 -2.18
CA PRO A 32 17.80 5.34 -1.76
C PRO A 32 17.67 5.37 -0.24
N GLY A 33 17.06 6.41 0.33
CA GLY A 33 16.90 6.59 1.77
C GLY A 33 15.44 6.69 2.17
N LEU A 34 15.05 5.93 3.20
CA LEU A 34 13.71 5.94 3.80
C LEU A 34 13.80 6.31 5.27
N ALA A 35 13.02 7.32 5.66
CA ALA A 35 12.76 7.64 7.06
C ALA A 35 11.37 7.14 7.47
N VAL A 36 11.32 6.38 8.56
CA VAL A 36 10.08 5.92 9.18
C VAL A 36 9.96 6.54 10.56
N VAL A 37 8.91 7.32 10.78
CA VAL A 37 8.61 8.00 12.05
C VAL A 37 7.47 7.26 12.75
N LEU A 38 7.67 6.92 14.00
CA LEU A 38 6.66 6.34 14.90
C LEU A 38 6.48 7.25 16.10
N VAL A 39 5.25 7.61 16.42
CA VAL A 39 4.90 8.34 17.64
C VAL A 39 4.16 7.38 18.57
N GLY A 40 4.64 7.26 19.80
CA GLY A 40 4.08 6.36 20.78
C GLY A 40 4.66 4.93 20.73
N ASP A 41 4.00 4.01 21.42
CA ASP A 41 4.54 2.68 21.71
C ASP A 41 3.59 1.52 21.36
N ASP A 42 2.60 1.77 20.49
CA ASP A 42 1.68 0.72 20.05
C ASP A 42 2.45 -0.50 19.51
N PRO A 43 2.25 -1.69 20.07
CA PRO A 43 3.01 -2.88 19.70
C PRO A 43 2.83 -3.30 18.23
N ALA A 44 1.65 -3.06 17.65
CA ALA A 44 1.39 -3.40 16.27
C ALA A 44 2.16 -2.46 15.33
N SER A 45 2.10 -1.16 15.56
CA SER A 45 2.86 -0.14 14.82
C SER A 45 4.37 -0.39 14.90
N ARG A 46 4.88 -0.72 16.08
CA ARG A 46 6.29 -1.11 16.27
C ARG A 46 6.70 -2.34 15.45
N ALA A 47 5.83 -3.34 15.36
CA ALA A 47 6.10 -4.53 14.55
C ALA A 47 6.18 -4.20 13.06
N TYR A 48 5.29 -3.35 12.56
CA TYR A 48 5.31 -2.86 11.18
C TYR A 48 6.57 -2.04 10.89
N VAL A 49 6.92 -1.09 11.76
CA VAL A 49 8.13 -0.27 11.62
C VAL A 49 9.39 -1.14 11.59
N ARG A 50 9.49 -2.14 12.48
CA ARG A 50 10.60 -3.10 12.45
C ARG A 50 10.70 -3.88 11.16
N SER A 51 9.56 -4.30 10.59
CA SER A 51 9.54 -5.03 9.32
C SER A 51 9.98 -4.16 8.15
N LYS A 52 9.61 -2.88 8.14
CA LYS A 52 10.02 -1.89 7.14
C LYS A 52 11.53 -1.61 7.23
N ASP A 53 12.05 -1.33 8.44
CA ASP A 53 13.47 -1.11 8.69
C ASP A 53 14.33 -2.33 8.29
N LYS A 54 13.90 -3.53 8.67
CA LYS A 54 14.57 -4.78 8.29
C LYS A 54 14.68 -4.88 6.77
N MET A 55 13.58 -4.67 6.04
CA MET A 55 13.56 -4.77 4.58
C MET A 55 14.44 -3.68 3.92
N CYS A 56 14.44 -2.45 4.44
CA CYS A 56 15.36 -1.40 3.98
C CYS A 56 16.81 -1.88 4.04
N ARG A 57 17.23 -2.43 5.18
CA ARG A 57 18.60 -2.93 5.39
C ARG A 57 18.93 -4.10 4.49
N GLU A 58 18.01 -5.07 4.33
CA GLU A 58 18.19 -6.24 3.46
C GLU A 58 18.35 -5.87 1.98
N LEU A 59 17.69 -4.79 1.54
CA LEU A 59 17.83 -4.25 0.20
C LEU A 59 19.02 -3.28 0.07
N GLY A 60 19.66 -2.90 1.18
CA GLY A 60 20.78 -1.97 1.21
C GLY A 60 20.39 -0.52 0.94
N LEU A 61 19.18 -0.10 1.37
CA LEU A 61 18.77 1.29 1.46
C LEU A 61 19.37 1.94 2.71
N HIS A 62 19.49 3.27 2.67
CA HIS A 62 19.70 4.06 3.89
C HIS A 62 18.38 4.08 4.68
N SER A 63 18.41 3.64 5.95
CA SER A 63 17.21 3.54 6.79
C SER A 63 17.36 4.41 8.03
N VAL A 64 16.46 5.36 8.19
CA VAL A 64 16.33 6.19 9.40
C VAL A 64 15.03 5.80 10.10
N LYS A 65 15.14 5.41 11.37
CA LYS A 65 14.00 5.09 12.22
C LYS A 65 13.94 6.10 13.36
N LEU A 66 12.88 6.89 13.41
CA LEU A 66 12.59 7.83 14.50
C LEU A 66 11.45 7.29 15.35
N GLU A 67 11.76 6.87 16.56
CA GLU A 67 10.77 6.48 17.58
C GLU A 67 10.61 7.65 18.55
N LEU A 68 9.50 8.34 18.47
CA LEU A 68 9.17 9.50 19.28
C LEU A 68 8.24 9.08 20.44
N PRO A 69 8.39 9.66 21.63
CA PRO A 69 7.55 9.34 22.77
C PRO A 69 6.07 9.69 22.53
N ALA A 70 5.16 9.03 23.24
CA ALA A 70 3.74 9.32 23.17
C ALA A 70 3.36 10.75 23.65
N SER A 71 4.29 11.47 24.30
CA SER A 71 4.12 12.88 24.68
C SER A 71 4.50 13.88 23.59
N THR A 72 5.00 13.40 22.42
CA THR A 72 5.44 14.27 21.33
C THR A 72 4.27 15.12 20.83
N THR A 73 4.45 16.43 20.85
CA THR A 73 3.43 17.37 20.39
C THR A 73 3.34 17.43 18.86
N GLN A 74 2.23 17.97 18.36
CA GLN A 74 2.04 18.26 16.93
C GLN A 74 3.19 19.09 16.36
N THR A 75 3.62 20.14 17.08
CA THR A 75 4.69 21.06 16.65
C THR A 75 6.04 20.35 16.57
N GLU A 76 6.37 19.53 17.54
CA GLU A 76 7.63 18.75 17.54
C GLU A 76 7.65 17.77 16.38
N LEU A 77 6.53 17.07 16.12
CA LEU A 77 6.44 16.12 14.99
C LEU A 77 6.58 16.85 13.64
N LEU A 78 5.92 18.01 13.48
CA LEU A 78 6.08 18.84 12.29
C LEU A 78 7.51 19.31 12.09
N GLY A 79 8.21 19.70 13.17
CA GLY A 79 9.64 20.04 13.12
C GLY A 79 10.50 18.88 12.62
N ARG A 80 10.23 17.65 13.07
CA ARG A 80 10.95 16.46 12.57
C ARG A 80 10.65 16.14 11.11
N VAL A 81 9.42 16.34 10.67
CA VAL A 81 9.05 16.19 9.25
C VAL A 81 9.82 17.20 8.40
N GLU A 82 9.92 18.46 8.85
CA GLU A 82 10.65 19.50 8.13
C GLU A 82 12.17 19.22 8.05
N GLU A 83 12.78 18.71 9.13
CA GLU A 83 14.17 18.24 9.11
C GLU A 83 14.37 17.16 8.05
N LEU A 84 13.49 16.16 8.00
CA LEU A 84 13.53 15.06 7.01
C LEU A 84 13.27 15.54 5.58
N ASN A 85 12.40 16.55 5.39
CA ASN A 85 12.17 17.16 4.09
C ASN A 85 13.46 17.80 3.53
N ARG A 86 14.29 18.39 4.39
CA ARG A 86 15.56 19.03 4.00
C ARG A 86 16.73 18.07 3.87
N ASP A 87 16.64 16.89 4.47
CA ASP A 87 17.72 15.90 4.42
C ASP A 87 17.83 15.28 3.01
N SER A 88 18.93 15.58 2.31
CA SER A 88 19.20 15.08 0.97
C SER A 88 19.48 13.57 0.92
N ALA A 89 19.81 12.94 2.04
CA ALA A 89 19.99 11.49 2.14
C ALA A 89 18.65 10.73 2.24
N ILE A 90 17.54 11.45 2.53
CA ILE A 90 16.20 10.88 2.64
C ILE A 90 15.38 11.18 1.40
N HIS A 91 14.95 10.13 0.71
CA HIS A 91 14.15 10.20 -0.51
C HIS A 91 12.68 9.83 -0.28
N GLY A 92 12.39 9.13 0.82
CA GLY A 92 11.04 8.76 1.24
C GLY A 92 10.85 9.00 2.73
N ILE A 93 9.68 9.53 3.08
CA ILE A 93 9.28 9.75 4.47
C ILE A 93 7.94 9.04 4.69
N LEU A 94 7.85 8.30 5.79
CA LEU A 94 6.62 7.65 6.22
C LEU A 94 6.40 7.95 7.70
N VAL A 95 5.27 8.56 8.05
CA VAL A 95 4.81 8.66 9.43
C VAL A 95 3.82 7.53 9.68
N GLN A 96 4.14 6.65 10.61
CA GLN A 96 3.36 5.43 10.86
C GLN A 96 1.98 5.79 11.40
N SER A 97 0.95 5.42 10.66
CA SER A 97 -0.46 5.58 11.02
C SER A 97 -1.00 4.36 11.79
N PRO A 98 -1.95 4.52 12.74
CA PRO A 98 -2.44 5.81 13.21
C PRO A 98 -1.47 6.45 14.21
N PRO A 99 -1.29 7.77 14.18
CA PRO A 99 -0.64 8.51 15.26
C PRO A 99 -1.58 8.61 16.48
N PRO A 100 -1.09 9.08 17.64
CA PRO A 100 -1.96 9.39 18.78
C PRO A 100 -3.10 10.35 18.40
N GLU A 101 -4.29 10.22 19.01
CA GLU A 101 -5.52 10.94 18.65
C GLU A 101 -5.40 12.48 18.69
N TYR A 102 -4.49 13.03 19.49
CA TYR A 102 -4.24 14.47 19.57
C TYR A 102 -3.37 15.02 18.42
N ILE A 103 -2.83 14.16 17.55
CA ILE A 103 -2.06 14.54 16.38
C ILE A 103 -3.01 14.64 15.17
N ASP A 104 -3.04 15.82 14.53
CA ASP A 104 -3.70 16.00 13.24
C ASP A 104 -2.88 15.33 12.11
N GLU A 105 -3.24 14.09 11.78
CA GLU A 105 -2.59 13.32 10.72
C GLU A 105 -2.65 14.04 9.36
N ALA A 106 -3.74 14.74 9.07
CA ALA A 106 -3.88 15.48 7.82
C ALA A 106 -2.92 16.66 7.72
N ALA A 107 -2.63 17.32 8.86
CA ALA A 107 -1.61 18.38 8.90
C ALA A 107 -0.20 17.79 8.68
N ILE A 108 0.11 16.60 9.24
CA ILE A 108 1.39 15.93 9.01
C ILE A 108 1.54 15.56 7.54
N VAL A 109 0.53 14.97 6.92
CA VAL A 109 0.56 14.61 5.49
C VAL A 109 0.81 15.83 4.61
N ARG A 110 0.15 16.95 4.90
CA ARG A 110 0.35 18.22 4.16
C ARG A 110 1.73 18.86 4.37
N ALA A 111 2.41 18.55 5.45
CA ALA A 111 3.76 19.06 5.73
C ALA A 111 4.87 18.26 5.05
N LEU A 112 4.59 17.05 4.56
CA LEU A 112 5.55 16.26 3.78
C LEU A 112 5.86 16.97 2.45
N ASP A 113 7.12 16.91 2.03
CA ASP A 113 7.45 17.17 0.61
C ASP A 113 6.75 16.11 -0.26
N PRO A 114 5.85 16.49 -1.20
CA PRO A 114 5.13 15.51 -2.03
C PRO A 114 6.04 14.59 -2.82
N ARG A 115 7.30 15.01 -3.07
CA ARG A 115 8.33 14.20 -3.75
C ARG A 115 8.92 13.12 -2.83
N LYS A 116 8.72 13.26 -1.49
CA LYS A 116 9.16 12.31 -0.46
C LYS A 116 8.00 11.55 0.19
N ASP A 117 6.75 11.89 -0.15
CA ASP A 117 5.56 11.17 0.31
C ASP A 117 5.42 9.82 -0.39
N VAL A 118 6.22 8.86 0.03
CA VAL A 118 6.26 7.52 -0.59
C VAL A 118 5.06 6.63 -0.23
N ASP A 119 4.21 7.07 0.68
CA ASP A 119 2.92 6.43 0.99
C ASP A 119 1.77 6.97 0.11
N GLY A 120 1.99 8.09 -0.60
CA GLY A 120 1.08 8.62 -1.63
C GLY A 120 -0.20 9.27 -1.10
N PHE A 121 -0.17 9.85 0.11
CA PHE A 121 -1.34 10.47 0.73
C PHE A 121 -1.36 11.99 0.59
N HIS A 122 -0.24 12.62 0.22
CA HIS A 122 -0.18 14.05 0.00
C HIS A 122 -1.18 14.47 -1.09
N PRO A 123 -1.93 15.59 -0.91
CA PRO A 123 -2.93 16.03 -1.88
C PRO A 123 -2.40 16.14 -3.32
N GLU A 124 -1.14 16.52 -3.52
CA GLU A 124 -0.51 16.57 -4.84
C GLU A 124 -0.40 15.15 -5.45
N ASN A 125 0.00 14.14 -4.69
CA ASN A 125 0.08 12.76 -5.18
C ASN A 125 -1.31 12.18 -5.45
N VAL A 126 -2.30 12.52 -4.61
CA VAL A 126 -3.70 12.16 -4.87
C VAL A 126 -4.21 12.80 -6.16
N ALA A 127 -3.90 14.09 -6.40
CA ALA A 127 -4.25 14.76 -7.65
C ALA A 127 -3.57 14.09 -8.86
N LYS A 128 -2.29 13.76 -8.76
CA LYS A 128 -1.56 13.03 -9.82
C LYS A 128 -2.19 11.66 -10.11
N LEU A 129 -2.64 10.93 -9.07
CA LEU A 129 -3.35 9.67 -9.25
C LEU A 129 -4.66 9.84 -10.03
N VAL A 130 -5.43 10.90 -9.75
CA VAL A 130 -6.68 11.24 -10.46
C VAL A 130 -6.41 11.62 -11.91
N LEU A 131 -5.29 12.28 -12.18
CA LEU A 131 -4.90 12.78 -13.51
C LEU A 131 -4.13 11.74 -14.35
N ASP A 132 -3.98 10.51 -13.85
CA ASP A 132 -3.17 9.45 -14.47
C ASP A 132 -1.68 9.87 -14.68
N ASP A 133 -1.18 10.81 -13.86
CA ASP A 133 0.21 11.26 -13.91
C ASP A 133 1.13 10.26 -13.21
N PRO A 134 2.00 9.54 -13.95
CA PRO A 134 2.87 8.52 -13.39
C PRO A 134 4.00 9.08 -12.52
N SER A 135 4.21 10.40 -12.50
CA SER A 135 5.24 11.03 -11.64
C SER A 135 4.86 10.97 -10.16
N GLY A 136 3.56 10.93 -9.83
CA GLY A 136 3.05 10.84 -8.47
C GLY A 136 3.29 9.48 -7.81
N PHE A 137 3.14 9.44 -6.49
CA PHE A 137 3.16 8.20 -5.71
C PHE A 137 1.74 7.68 -5.50
N VAL A 138 1.57 6.38 -5.70
CA VAL A 138 0.32 5.67 -5.42
C VAL A 138 0.43 5.05 -4.04
N PRO A 139 -0.62 5.09 -3.21
CA PRO A 139 -0.61 4.42 -1.91
C PRO A 139 -0.18 2.96 -1.99
N CYS A 140 0.68 2.56 -1.05
CA CYS A 140 1.40 1.28 -1.13
C CYS A 140 0.48 0.06 -1.19
N THR A 141 -0.62 0.04 -0.42
CA THR A 141 -1.56 -1.10 -0.44
C THR A 141 -2.34 -1.20 -1.75
N PRO A 142 -2.95 -0.14 -2.30
CA PRO A 142 -3.53 -0.12 -3.65
C PRO A 142 -2.56 -0.57 -4.73
N LEU A 143 -1.35 -0.04 -4.72
CA LEU A 143 -0.31 -0.43 -5.69
C LEU A 143 0.05 -1.92 -5.55
N GLY A 144 0.10 -2.43 -4.31
CA GLY A 144 0.32 -3.84 -4.02
C GLY A 144 -0.80 -4.73 -4.55
N VAL A 145 -2.06 -4.32 -4.41
CA VAL A 145 -3.22 -5.03 -4.97
C VAL A 145 -3.14 -5.09 -6.50
N GLN A 146 -2.86 -3.95 -7.16
CA GLN A 146 -2.68 -3.94 -8.62
C GLN A 146 -1.53 -4.86 -9.05
N ARG A 147 -0.39 -4.84 -8.33
CA ARG A 147 0.74 -5.72 -8.63
C ARG A 147 0.39 -7.20 -8.44
N LEU A 148 -0.41 -7.57 -7.42
CA LEU A 148 -0.91 -8.94 -7.26
C LEU A 148 -1.72 -9.40 -8.46
N LEU A 149 -2.62 -8.56 -8.97
CA LEU A 149 -3.44 -8.87 -10.15
C LEU A 149 -2.56 -9.10 -11.38
N ILE A 150 -1.60 -8.19 -11.64
CA ILE A 150 -0.66 -8.28 -12.77
C ILE A 150 0.17 -9.56 -12.72
N GLU A 151 0.85 -9.82 -11.60
CA GLU A 151 1.72 -10.98 -11.44
C GLU A 151 0.95 -12.31 -11.44
N SER A 152 -0.31 -12.26 -11.05
CA SER A 152 -1.23 -13.39 -11.12
C SER A 152 -1.86 -13.57 -12.51
N ARG A 153 -1.53 -12.72 -13.48
CA ARG A 153 -2.09 -12.72 -14.85
C ARG A 153 -3.61 -12.62 -14.86
N ILE A 154 -4.14 -11.77 -13.97
CA ILE A 154 -5.57 -11.46 -13.91
C ILE A 154 -5.77 -10.16 -14.70
N ASP A 155 -6.35 -10.29 -15.88
CA ASP A 155 -6.74 -9.15 -16.70
C ASP A 155 -8.01 -8.52 -16.13
N ILE A 156 -7.95 -7.21 -15.88
CA ILE A 156 -9.08 -6.43 -15.38
C ILE A 156 -9.64 -5.47 -16.43
N SER A 157 -9.09 -5.45 -17.65
CA SER A 157 -9.59 -4.58 -18.72
C SER A 157 -11.01 -4.98 -19.09
N GLY A 158 -11.94 -4.01 -18.94
CA GLY A 158 -13.39 -4.22 -19.15
C GLY A 158 -14.08 -5.03 -18.05
N ALA A 159 -13.32 -5.57 -17.06
CA ALA A 159 -13.89 -6.32 -15.94
C ALA A 159 -14.66 -5.41 -14.97
N HIS A 160 -15.70 -5.96 -14.34
CA HIS A 160 -16.37 -5.30 -13.22
C HIS A 160 -15.64 -5.62 -11.92
N VAL A 161 -14.98 -4.61 -11.36
CA VAL A 161 -14.27 -4.69 -10.08
C VAL A 161 -15.10 -4.01 -8.99
N VAL A 162 -15.43 -4.73 -7.93
CA VAL A 162 -16.11 -4.16 -6.76
C VAL A 162 -15.11 -4.02 -5.61
N VAL A 163 -14.93 -2.78 -5.16
CA VAL A 163 -14.09 -2.43 -4.00
C VAL A 163 -15.00 -2.22 -2.79
N LEU A 164 -14.90 -3.09 -1.79
CA LEU A 164 -15.61 -2.94 -0.51
C LEU A 164 -14.74 -2.09 0.42
N GLY A 165 -15.17 -0.86 0.66
CA GLY A 165 -14.48 0.13 1.48
C GLY A 165 -14.18 1.40 0.69
N ARG A 166 -14.15 2.54 1.41
CA ARG A 166 -13.90 3.87 0.80
C ARG A 166 -12.92 4.72 1.61
N SER A 167 -11.98 4.05 2.27
CA SER A 167 -10.92 4.75 3.01
C SER A 167 -10.00 5.50 2.05
N MET A 168 -9.32 6.53 2.58
CA MET A 168 -8.29 7.26 1.83
C MET A 168 -7.03 6.42 1.63
N ILE A 169 -6.81 5.43 2.50
CA ILE A 169 -5.60 4.60 2.45
C ILE A 169 -5.71 3.41 1.47
N VAL A 170 -6.93 2.93 1.16
CA VAL A 170 -7.13 1.78 0.27
C VAL A 170 -8.24 2.03 -0.75
N GLY A 171 -9.50 2.15 -0.30
CA GLY A 171 -10.65 2.02 -1.20
C GLY A 171 -10.70 3.07 -2.32
N LYS A 172 -10.58 4.36 -1.96
CA LYS A 172 -10.60 5.45 -2.96
C LYS A 172 -9.41 5.39 -3.91
N PRO A 173 -8.15 5.35 -3.45
CA PRO A 173 -7.01 5.31 -4.35
C PRO A 173 -6.97 4.03 -5.20
N LEU A 174 -7.43 2.91 -4.68
CA LEU A 174 -7.52 1.67 -5.45
C LEU A 174 -8.54 1.78 -6.60
N ALA A 175 -9.71 2.34 -6.33
CA ALA A 175 -10.71 2.56 -7.37
C ALA A 175 -10.18 3.46 -8.49
N LEU A 176 -9.52 4.56 -8.13
CA LEU A 176 -8.88 5.45 -9.09
C LEU A 176 -7.80 4.73 -9.91
N LEU A 177 -6.94 3.95 -9.24
CA LEU A 177 -5.85 3.23 -9.90
C LEU A 177 -6.34 2.19 -10.91
N LEU A 178 -7.39 1.44 -10.57
CA LEU A 178 -7.89 0.36 -11.43
C LEU A 178 -8.73 0.87 -12.62
N MET A 179 -9.31 2.08 -12.52
CA MET A 179 -10.05 2.69 -13.64
C MET A 179 -9.16 3.45 -14.63
N GLN A 180 -7.87 3.67 -14.33
CA GLN A 180 -6.94 4.41 -15.21
C GLN A 180 -6.89 3.83 -16.61
N LYS A 181 -6.79 4.71 -17.62
CA LYS A 181 -6.69 4.33 -19.04
C LYS A 181 -5.26 3.87 -19.38
N ASN A 182 -4.91 2.67 -18.94
CA ASN A 182 -3.62 2.05 -19.24
C ASN A 182 -3.71 0.52 -19.23
N LYS A 183 -2.63 -0.17 -19.59
CA LYS A 183 -2.58 -1.63 -19.70
C LYS A 183 -2.84 -2.39 -18.39
N ASN A 184 -2.75 -1.72 -17.23
CA ASN A 184 -2.92 -2.31 -15.91
C ASN A 184 -4.22 -1.83 -15.22
N GLY A 185 -5.07 -1.14 -15.97
CA GLY A 185 -6.34 -0.55 -15.53
C GLY A 185 -7.49 -0.91 -16.47
N ASN A 186 -8.25 0.10 -16.88
CA ASN A 186 -9.45 0.00 -17.74
C ASN A 186 -10.59 -0.84 -17.13
N ALA A 187 -10.63 -0.99 -15.81
CA ALA A 187 -11.74 -1.68 -15.15
C ALA A 187 -12.97 -0.78 -15.01
N THR A 188 -14.15 -1.39 -15.01
CA THR A 188 -15.38 -0.75 -14.51
C THR A 188 -15.39 -0.94 -13.00
N VAL A 189 -15.27 0.14 -12.21
CA VAL A 189 -15.10 0.03 -10.76
C VAL A 189 -16.34 0.52 -10.02
N SER A 190 -16.89 -0.31 -9.14
CA SER A 190 -17.92 0.05 -8.18
C SER A 190 -17.34 0.08 -6.77
N VAL A 191 -17.54 1.19 -6.05
CA VAL A 191 -17.15 1.31 -4.64
C VAL A 191 -18.37 1.14 -3.76
N VAL A 192 -18.35 0.13 -2.88
CA VAL A 192 -19.43 -0.16 -1.94
C VAL A 192 -18.98 -0.01 -0.48
N HIS A 193 -19.90 0.30 0.40
CA HIS A 193 -19.62 0.58 1.80
C HIS A 193 -20.84 0.29 2.68
N SER A 194 -20.75 0.46 3.98
CA SER A 194 -21.80 0.16 4.97
C SER A 194 -23.16 0.86 4.74
N ARG A 195 -23.23 1.85 3.87
CA ARG A 195 -24.47 2.55 3.49
C ARG A 195 -24.97 2.15 2.09
N SER A 196 -24.28 1.25 1.39
CA SER A 196 -24.73 0.76 0.09
C SER A 196 -25.95 -0.13 0.25
N ARG A 197 -26.96 0.10 -0.60
CA ARG A 197 -28.13 -0.78 -0.70
C ARG A 197 -27.73 -2.05 -1.44
N ASP A 198 -28.32 -3.17 -1.10
CA ASP A 198 -28.09 -4.47 -1.77
C ASP A 198 -26.61 -4.84 -1.99
N LEU A 199 -25.78 -4.56 -0.96
CA LEU A 199 -24.33 -4.74 -1.02
C LEU A 199 -23.97 -6.13 -1.53
N ALA A 200 -24.63 -7.19 -1.05
CA ALA A 200 -24.36 -8.55 -1.48
C ALA A 200 -24.68 -8.79 -2.96
N ALA A 201 -25.73 -8.17 -3.50
CA ALA A 201 -26.07 -8.28 -4.92
C ALA A 201 -25.02 -7.58 -5.78
N ILE A 202 -24.56 -6.37 -5.38
CA ILE A 202 -23.52 -5.63 -6.11
C ILE A 202 -22.20 -6.41 -6.09
N THR A 203 -21.76 -6.91 -4.93
CA THR A 203 -20.51 -7.67 -4.85
C THR A 203 -20.57 -8.98 -5.63
N ARG A 204 -21.71 -9.65 -5.62
CA ARG A 204 -21.91 -10.89 -6.39
C ARG A 204 -21.90 -10.68 -7.92
N SER A 205 -22.15 -9.48 -8.41
CA SER A 205 -22.06 -9.18 -9.85
C SER A 205 -20.63 -8.98 -10.36
N ALA A 206 -19.63 -8.89 -9.45
CA ALA A 206 -18.26 -8.56 -9.79
C ALA A 206 -17.48 -9.74 -10.39
N ASP A 207 -16.59 -9.41 -11.35
CA ASP A 207 -15.51 -10.30 -11.79
C ASP A 207 -14.41 -10.41 -10.76
N VAL A 208 -14.11 -9.27 -10.11
CA VAL A 208 -13.09 -9.15 -9.06
C VAL A 208 -13.70 -8.46 -7.85
N VAL A 209 -13.62 -9.09 -6.70
CA VAL A 209 -14.04 -8.54 -5.41
C VAL A 209 -12.81 -8.19 -4.59
N ILE A 210 -12.71 -6.95 -4.14
CA ILE A 210 -11.61 -6.48 -3.28
C ILE A 210 -12.19 -6.06 -1.94
N ALA A 211 -11.92 -6.83 -0.89
CA ALA A 211 -12.43 -6.59 0.46
C ALA A 211 -11.44 -5.73 1.27
N ALA A 212 -11.86 -4.51 1.66
CA ALA A 212 -11.06 -3.55 2.40
C ALA A 212 -11.92 -2.73 3.39
N ILE A 213 -12.71 -3.44 4.23
CA ILE A 213 -13.67 -2.80 5.17
C ILE A 213 -13.24 -2.92 6.63
N GLY A 214 -12.22 -3.74 6.95
CA GLY A 214 -11.75 -3.94 8.31
C GLY A 214 -12.74 -4.70 9.20
N ARG A 215 -13.48 -5.65 8.65
CA ARG A 215 -14.44 -6.48 9.38
C ARG A 215 -14.17 -7.96 9.11
N ALA A 216 -13.76 -8.67 10.17
CA ALA A 216 -13.42 -10.08 10.09
C ALA A 216 -14.52 -10.92 9.43
N GLU A 217 -14.14 -11.66 8.37
CA GLU A 217 -14.96 -12.67 7.68
C GLU A 217 -16.34 -12.16 7.19
N PHE A 218 -16.46 -10.85 6.95
CA PHE A 218 -17.72 -10.23 6.51
C PHE A 218 -18.15 -10.68 5.10
N VAL A 219 -17.19 -10.85 4.18
CA VAL A 219 -17.46 -11.29 2.82
C VAL A 219 -17.59 -12.81 2.79
N THR A 220 -18.83 -13.28 2.67
CA THR A 220 -19.17 -14.71 2.62
C THR A 220 -19.35 -15.19 1.19
N ALA A 221 -19.62 -16.49 0.99
CA ALA A 221 -19.93 -17.07 -0.31
C ALA A 221 -21.13 -16.40 -1.03
N ASP A 222 -22.06 -15.80 -0.28
CA ASP A 222 -23.24 -15.11 -0.83
C ASP A 222 -22.87 -13.76 -1.49
N HIS A 223 -21.71 -13.21 -1.15
CA HIS A 223 -21.20 -11.97 -1.72
C HIS A 223 -20.37 -12.19 -3.00
N VAL A 224 -20.09 -13.44 -3.36
CA VAL A 224 -19.17 -13.75 -4.45
C VAL A 224 -19.86 -14.65 -5.47
N ARG A 225 -19.72 -14.35 -6.76
CA ARG A 225 -20.18 -15.24 -7.82
C ARG A 225 -19.21 -16.40 -8.06
N GLU A 226 -19.68 -17.43 -8.69
CA GLU A 226 -18.82 -18.54 -9.14
C GLU A 226 -17.73 -18.02 -10.10
N GLY A 227 -16.48 -18.44 -9.87
CA GLY A 227 -15.35 -18.10 -10.71
C GLY A 227 -14.77 -16.69 -10.48
N ALA A 228 -15.31 -15.87 -9.59
CA ALA A 228 -14.76 -14.54 -9.29
C ALA A 228 -13.35 -14.63 -8.70
N VAL A 229 -12.56 -13.56 -8.91
CA VAL A 229 -11.29 -13.35 -8.20
C VAL A 229 -11.56 -12.58 -6.92
N VAL A 230 -10.91 -12.96 -5.81
CA VAL A 230 -11.11 -12.30 -4.50
C VAL A 230 -9.78 -11.86 -3.92
N ILE A 231 -9.64 -10.56 -3.68
CA ILE A 231 -8.49 -9.95 -3.03
C ILE A 231 -8.91 -9.49 -1.64
N ASP A 232 -8.36 -10.08 -0.61
CA ASP A 232 -8.61 -9.73 0.78
C ASP A 232 -7.50 -8.83 1.31
N VAL A 233 -7.83 -7.56 1.56
CA VAL A 233 -6.93 -6.56 2.12
C VAL A 233 -7.00 -6.53 3.65
N GLY A 234 -8.07 -7.09 4.22
CA GLY A 234 -8.33 -7.08 5.65
C GLY A 234 -7.25 -7.80 6.47
N ILE A 235 -6.93 -7.24 7.63
CA ILE A 235 -6.13 -7.91 8.67
C ILE A 235 -6.80 -7.65 10.00
N ASN A 236 -7.49 -8.65 10.52
CA ASN A 236 -8.25 -8.56 11.77
C ASN A 236 -7.67 -9.55 12.79
N ARG A 237 -7.61 -9.14 14.07
CA ARG A 237 -7.26 -10.01 15.18
C ARG A 237 -8.53 -10.59 15.79
N VAL A 238 -8.70 -11.90 15.72
CA VAL A 238 -9.81 -12.62 16.36
C VAL A 238 -9.25 -13.41 17.53
N LYS A 239 -9.85 -13.25 18.70
CA LYS A 239 -9.43 -13.97 19.91
C LYS A 239 -9.51 -15.48 19.68
N GLU A 240 -8.44 -16.18 20.01
CA GLU A 240 -8.36 -17.64 19.91
C GLU A 240 -7.42 -18.17 21.01
N ALA A 241 -8.03 -18.67 22.08
CA ALA A 241 -7.31 -19.12 23.27
C ALA A 241 -6.35 -20.29 23.00
N ALA A 242 -6.59 -21.06 21.93
CA ALA A 242 -5.74 -22.21 21.56
C ALA A 242 -4.41 -21.80 20.92
N THR A 243 -4.19 -20.55 20.56
CA THR A 243 -2.93 -20.06 20.00
C THR A 243 -2.04 -19.48 21.08
N GLU A 244 -0.71 -19.67 20.98
CA GLU A 244 0.26 -19.08 21.91
C GLU A 244 0.12 -17.55 22.06
N ARG A 245 -0.37 -16.87 21.01
CA ARG A 245 -0.59 -15.41 20.98
C ARG A 245 -1.95 -14.99 21.50
N GLY A 246 -2.85 -15.93 21.80
CA GLY A 246 -4.24 -15.65 22.22
C GLY A 246 -5.15 -15.10 21.12
N TYR A 247 -4.66 -15.03 19.88
CA TYR A 247 -5.44 -14.59 18.70
C TYR A 247 -4.94 -15.22 17.41
N ARG A 248 -5.81 -15.29 16.41
CA ARG A 248 -5.45 -15.55 15.01
C ARG A 248 -5.69 -14.32 14.15
N LEU A 249 -4.96 -14.22 13.04
CA LEU A 249 -5.19 -13.21 12.02
C LEU A 249 -6.13 -13.76 10.97
N VAL A 250 -7.17 -13.00 10.66
CA VAL A 250 -8.12 -13.30 9.58
C VAL A 250 -8.32 -12.08 8.71
N GLY A 251 -8.78 -12.30 7.49
CA GLY A 251 -9.14 -11.23 6.58
C GLY A 251 -10.57 -10.72 6.77
N ASP A 252 -11.01 -9.91 5.83
CA ASP A 252 -12.39 -9.48 5.70
C ASP A 252 -13.26 -10.55 4.99
N VAL A 253 -12.62 -11.58 4.42
CA VAL A 253 -13.27 -12.66 3.66
C VAL A 253 -13.33 -13.95 4.49
N ALA A 254 -14.48 -14.60 4.51
CA ALA A 254 -14.66 -15.96 5.04
C ALA A 254 -13.98 -16.96 4.11
N PHE A 255 -12.66 -17.10 4.26
CA PHE A 255 -11.75 -17.74 3.31
C PHE A 255 -12.19 -19.14 2.90
N ASP A 256 -12.53 -20.01 3.85
CA ASP A 256 -12.85 -21.42 3.57
C ASP A 256 -14.11 -21.57 2.72
N ALA A 257 -15.12 -20.73 2.93
CA ALA A 257 -16.36 -20.75 2.16
C ALA A 257 -16.16 -20.14 0.76
N VAL A 258 -15.45 -18.98 0.71
CA VAL A 258 -15.26 -18.23 -0.53
C VAL A 258 -14.26 -18.94 -1.46
N SER A 259 -13.23 -19.59 -0.94
CA SER A 259 -12.23 -20.32 -1.74
C SER A 259 -12.82 -21.51 -2.52
N LYS A 260 -13.98 -22.03 -2.11
CA LYS A 260 -14.69 -23.08 -2.85
C LYS A 260 -15.38 -22.56 -4.11
N LYS A 261 -15.64 -21.24 -4.15
CA LYS A 261 -16.43 -20.57 -5.20
C LYS A 261 -15.59 -19.67 -6.11
N ALA A 262 -14.58 -19.03 -5.56
CA ALA A 262 -13.65 -18.19 -6.29
C ALA A 262 -12.76 -18.98 -7.25
N SER A 263 -12.31 -18.34 -8.35
CA SER A 263 -11.26 -18.88 -9.23
C SER A 263 -9.86 -18.65 -8.67
N ALA A 264 -9.65 -17.50 -8.00
CA ALA A 264 -8.40 -17.15 -7.33
C ALA A 264 -8.70 -16.31 -6.09
N ILE A 265 -7.87 -16.45 -5.04
CA ILE A 265 -8.05 -15.76 -3.76
C ILE A 265 -6.72 -15.50 -3.06
N THR A 266 -6.59 -14.34 -2.39
CA THR A 266 -5.45 -14.07 -1.51
C THR A 266 -5.66 -14.69 -0.13
N PRO A 267 -4.65 -15.33 0.49
CA PRO A 267 -4.71 -15.75 1.89
C PRO A 267 -4.48 -14.58 2.86
N VAL A 268 -4.98 -14.71 4.09
CA VAL A 268 -4.61 -13.82 5.20
C VAL A 268 -4.17 -14.69 6.39
N PRO A 269 -2.90 -14.54 6.86
CA PRO A 269 -1.83 -13.67 6.34
C PRO A 269 -1.17 -14.23 5.08
N GLY A 270 -0.40 -13.38 4.37
CA GLY A 270 0.44 -13.81 3.24
C GLY A 270 -0.03 -13.33 1.86
N GLY A 271 -1.19 -12.67 1.78
CA GLY A 271 -1.69 -12.03 0.56
C GLY A 271 -1.19 -10.58 0.41
N VAL A 272 -2.05 -9.61 0.68
CA VAL A 272 -1.77 -8.18 0.44
C VAL A 272 -0.70 -7.59 1.36
N GLY A 273 -0.63 -8.02 2.64
CA GLY A 273 0.30 -7.44 3.63
C GLY A 273 1.78 -7.39 3.18
N PRO A 274 2.39 -8.46 2.69
CA PRO A 274 3.75 -8.45 2.17
C PRO A 274 3.95 -7.45 1.02
N MET A 275 2.95 -7.27 0.18
CA MET A 275 3.01 -6.34 -0.95
C MET A 275 3.06 -4.88 -0.52
N THR A 276 2.42 -4.51 0.58
CA THR A 276 2.45 -3.12 1.09
C THR A 276 3.90 -2.70 1.40
N ILE A 277 4.70 -3.59 2.02
CA ILE A 277 6.11 -3.31 2.30
C ILE A 277 6.92 -3.26 1.00
N ALA A 278 6.68 -4.19 0.08
CA ALA A 278 7.39 -4.22 -1.20
C ALA A 278 7.13 -2.93 -2.02
N MET A 279 5.89 -2.45 -2.02
CA MET A 279 5.55 -1.20 -2.73
C MET A 279 6.10 0.05 -2.05
N LEU A 280 6.22 0.06 -0.72
CA LEU A 280 6.91 1.14 0.00
C LEU A 280 8.39 1.22 -0.43
N MET A 281 9.08 0.07 -0.52
CA MET A 281 10.45 0.04 -1.04
C MET A 281 10.51 0.51 -2.50
N ALA A 282 9.56 0.08 -3.33
CA ALA A 282 9.49 0.50 -4.74
C ALA A 282 9.27 2.01 -4.88
N ASN A 283 8.34 2.59 -4.10
CA ASN A 283 8.12 4.04 -4.09
C ASN A 283 9.37 4.80 -3.60
N THR A 284 10.09 4.28 -2.60
CA THR A 284 11.33 4.90 -2.12
C THR A 284 12.43 4.88 -3.19
N VAL A 285 12.57 3.78 -3.93
CA VAL A 285 13.52 3.67 -5.05
C VAL A 285 13.11 4.60 -6.21
N LYS A 286 11.81 4.69 -6.51
CA LYS A 286 11.26 5.65 -7.48
C LYS A 286 11.58 7.08 -7.09
N ALA A 287 11.38 7.46 -5.82
CA ALA A 287 11.71 8.79 -5.31
C ALA A 287 13.20 9.10 -5.49
N ALA A 288 14.09 8.21 -5.08
CA ALA A 288 15.53 8.40 -5.24
C ALA A 288 15.94 8.58 -6.70
N ARG A 289 15.29 7.86 -7.63
CA ARG A 289 15.52 8.02 -9.08
C ARG A 289 15.06 9.39 -9.60
N GLN A 290 13.94 9.91 -9.09
CA GLN A 290 13.41 11.23 -9.48
C GLN A 290 14.30 12.35 -8.97
N PHE A 291 14.79 12.28 -7.72
CA PHE A 291 15.76 13.24 -7.17
C PHE A 291 17.08 13.24 -7.95
N GLY A 292 17.59 12.08 -8.33
CA GLY A 292 18.84 11.97 -9.12
C GLY A 292 18.75 12.56 -10.54
N ARG A 293 17.55 12.68 -11.11
CA ARG A 293 17.34 13.33 -12.41
C ARG A 293 17.29 14.86 -12.33
N GLY A 294 16.88 15.41 -11.18
CA GLY A 294 16.81 16.87 -10.98
C GLY A 294 18.16 17.55 -10.78
N SER A 295 19.25 16.80 -10.62
CA SER A 295 20.62 17.33 -10.49
C SER A 295 21.41 17.40 -11.80
N SER A 296 20.85 16.94 -12.91
CA SER A 296 21.45 17.15 -14.24
C SER A 296 20.90 18.46 -14.80
N PRO A 297 21.76 19.45 -15.16
CA PRO A 297 21.30 20.63 -15.88
C PRO A 297 20.68 20.18 -17.23
N GLU A 298 19.49 20.67 -17.55
CA GLU A 298 18.94 20.55 -18.88
C GLU A 298 19.98 21.06 -19.89
N PRO A 299 20.29 20.31 -20.96
CA PRO A 299 21.10 20.86 -22.03
C PRO A 299 20.38 22.09 -22.59
N PRO A 300 21.10 23.17 -22.91
CA PRO A 300 20.48 24.35 -23.46
C PRO A 300 19.69 23.96 -24.71
N ALA A 301 18.44 24.45 -24.80
CA ALA A 301 17.62 24.30 -25.99
C ALA A 301 18.45 24.86 -27.17
N GLY A 302 18.82 23.98 -28.08
CA GLY A 302 19.49 24.40 -29.31
C GLY A 302 18.54 25.26 -30.12
N ASP A 303 19.04 26.42 -30.54
CA ASP A 303 18.40 27.34 -31.48
C ASP A 303 18.03 26.67 -32.83
#